data_e78f1c5611f7ba205bba1e4238fb9a68
#
_entry.id   e78f1c5611f7ba205bba1e4238fb9a68
#
_cell.length_a   1.000
_cell.length_b   1.000
_cell.length_c   1.000
_cell.angle_alpha   90.00
_cell.angle_beta   90.00
_cell.angle_gamma   90.00
#
_symmetry.space_group_name_H-M   'P 1'
#
loop_
_entity.id
_entity.type
_entity.pdbx_description
1 polymer ?
#
loop_
_entity_poly.entity_id
_entity_poly.type
_entity_poly.pdbx_seq_one_letter_code
_entity_poly.pdbx_strand_id
1 'polypeptide(L)'
;IATFATGCEWRGANSMSLPGTQGGGPGSFTIQAQLPDVGNIQRNSRVRVGDVNVGTVTKVERQGWHALLTMTINGDVVLPANATATIGQTSLLGSLHVELAPPRAAAATGRLHNGSLLPLSSGRAYPTTEQTLASLALLLNGGVLGQIQDITQALSTGFAGREADLRSLI
;
A
#
# COMPACT_ATOMS: atom_id res chain seq x y z
N ILE A 1 8.74 -53.11 -1.62
CA ILE A 1 7.66 -52.30 -1.03
C ILE A 1 8.29 -50.92 -0.76
N ALA A 2 8.01 -49.92 -1.62
CA ALA A 2 8.45 -48.55 -1.45
C ALA A 2 7.42 -47.79 -0.64
N THR A 3 7.78 -47.41 0.58
CA THR A 3 6.97 -46.59 1.46
C THR A 3 7.16 -45.13 1.03
N PHE A 4 6.15 -44.55 0.37
CA PHE A 4 6.10 -43.09 0.11
C PHE A 4 5.82 -42.41 1.44
N ALA A 5 6.81 -41.78 2.04
CA ALA A 5 6.62 -40.82 3.11
C ALA A 5 5.98 -39.55 2.53
N THR A 6 4.67 -39.39 2.66
CA THR A 6 4.00 -38.13 2.41
C THR A 6 4.40 -37.15 3.52
N GLY A 7 5.44 -36.38 3.28
CA GLY A 7 5.81 -35.26 4.15
C GLY A 7 4.66 -34.26 4.15
N CYS A 8 4.07 -34.01 5.32
CA CYS A 8 3.15 -32.88 5.50
C CYS A 8 3.94 -31.61 5.16
N GLU A 9 3.58 -30.92 4.07
CA GLU A 9 4.08 -29.58 3.76
C GLU A 9 3.58 -28.60 4.83
N TRP A 10 4.28 -28.54 5.94
CA TRP A 10 4.05 -27.54 6.95
C TRP A 10 4.50 -26.17 6.41
N ARG A 11 3.55 -25.34 5.99
CA ARG A 11 3.79 -23.98 5.49
C ARG A 11 3.75 -22.90 6.59
N GLY A 12 3.95 -23.30 7.84
CA GLY A 12 3.90 -22.41 9.00
C GLY A 12 2.48 -22.15 9.53
N ALA A 13 2.38 -21.58 10.72
CA ALA A 13 1.13 -21.29 11.40
C ALA A 13 0.19 -20.37 10.58
N ASN A 14 0.76 -19.46 9.78
CA ASN A 14 0.00 -18.56 8.89
C ASN A 14 -0.70 -19.27 7.71
N SER A 15 -0.45 -20.58 7.49
CA SER A 15 -1.13 -21.34 6.45
C SER A 15 -2.51 -21.86 6.87
N MET A 16 -2.81 -21.82 8.17
CA MET A 16 -4.07 -22.28 8.73
C MET A 16 -5.12 -21.16 8.71
N SER A 17 -6.33 -21.47 8.25
CA SER A 17 -7.46 -20.57 8.40
C SER A 17 -7.86 -20.49 9.86
N LEU A 18 -7.64 -19.34 10.48
CA LEU A 18 -8.00 -19.14 11.89
C LEU A 18 -9.52 -19.00 12.04
N PRO A 19 -10.14 -19.59 13.07
CA PRO A 19 -11.56 -19.39 13.37
C PRO A 19 -11.83 -17.88 13.56
N GLY A 20 -12.90 -17.37 12.94
CA GLY A 20 -13.30 -15.96 13.04
C GLY A 20 -12.61 -15.02 12.05
N THR A 21 -11.76 -15.51 11.13
CA THR A 21 -11.28 -14.70 10.00
C THR A 21 -12.42 -14.40 9.03
N GLN A 22 -12.50 -13.16 8.57
CA GLN A 22 -13.48 -12.72 7.58
C GLN A 22 -13.19 -13.36 6.20
N GLY A 23 -14.23 -13.53 5.36
CA GLY A 23 -14.11 -14.12 4.03
C GLY A 23 -14.35 -15.64 3.97
N GLY A 24 -14.74 -16.29 5.07
CA GLY A 24 -15.04 -17.73 5.14
C GLY A 24 -16.51 -18.10 5.35
N GLY A 25 -17.42 -17.10 5.41
CA GLY A 25 -18.84 -17.30 5.65
C GLY A 25 -19.64 -17.72 4.41
N PRO A 26 -20.96 -18.04 4.58
CA PRO A 26 -21.84 -18.32 3.45
C PRO A 26 -21.87 -17.17 2.44
N GLY A 27 -21.85 -17.50 1.15
CA GLY A 27 -21.87 -16.52 0.08
C GLY A 27 -20.57 -15.76 -0.13
N SER A 28 -19.50 -16.08 0.61
CA SER A 28 -18.19 -15.50 0.37
C SER A 28 -17.70 -15.77 -1.06
N PHE A 29 -16.98 -14.83 -1.63
CA PHE A 29 -16.46 -14.92 -2.99
C PHE A 29 -14.99 -14.52 -3.05
N THR A 30 -14.31 -15.01 -4.08
CA THR A 30 -12.87 -14.77 -4.27
C THR A 30 -12.66 -13.73 -5.35
N ILE A 31 -11.79 -12.77 -5.09
CA ILE A 31 -11.33 -11.79 -6.06
C ILE A 31 -9.81 -11.78 -6.14
N GLN A 32 -9.29 -11.21 -7.21
CA GLN A 32 -7.86 -10.98 -7.40
C GLN A 32 -7.58 -9.48 -7.56
N ALA A 33 -6.41 -9.05 -7.13
CA ALA A 33 -5.95 -7.68 -7.35
C ALA A 33 -4.47 -7.67 -7.72
N GLN A 34 -4.13 -6.91 -8.75
CA GLN A 34 -2.75 -6.62 -9.13
C GLN A 34 -2.30 -5.33 -8.43
N LEU A 35 -1.15 -5.38 -7.77
CA LEU A 35 -0.58 -4.27 -7.01
C LEU A 35 0.88 -4.08 -7.36
N PRO A 36 1.37 -2.84 -7.52
CA PRO A 36 2.77 -2.58 -7.86
C PRO A 36 3.72 -3.00 -6.74
N ASP A 37 3.31 -2.84 -5.50
CA ASP A 37 4.02 -3.23 -4.29
C ASP A 37 3.01 -3.61 -3.21
N VAL A 38 3.33 -4.63 -2.44
CA VAL A 38 2.49 -5.15 -1.35
C VAL A 38 3.20 -5.12 0.02
N GLY A 39 4.46 -4.69 0.06
CA GLY A 39 5.24 -4.68 1.30
C GLY A 39 5.22 -6.03 2.01
N ASN A 40 4.86 -6.02 3.28
CA ASN A 40 4.79 -7.21 4.14
C ASN A 40 3.40 -7.87 4.19
N ILE A 41 2.57 -7.69 3.16
CA ILE A 41 1.29 -8.41 3.08
C ILE A 41 1.57 -9.92 2.95
N GLN A 42 0.88 -10.70 3.75
CA GLN A 42 0.99 -12.16 3.82
C GLN A 42 -0.40 -12.81 3.74
N ARG A 43 -0.42 -14.12 3.68
CA ARG A 43 -1.66 -14.87 3.93
C ARG A 43 -2.23 -14.48 5.29
N ASN A 44 -3.54 -14.48 5.41
CA ASN A 44 -4.30 -14.02 6.57
C ASN A 44 -4.19 -12.51 6.86
N SER A 45 -3.53 -11.71 6.01
CA SER A 45 -3.66 -10.26 6.09
C SER A 45 -5.11 -9.85 5.86
N ARG A 46 -5.57 -8.84 6.60
CA ARG A 46 -6.95 -8.39 6.56
C ARG A 46 -7.26 -7.65 5.27
N VAL A 47 -8.48 -7.83 4.78
CA VAL A 47 -9.07 -7.01 3.72
C VAL A 47 -10.15 -6.15 4.33
N ARG A 48 -10.14 -4.85 4.05
CA ARG A 48 -11.01 -3.86 4.69
C ARG A 48 -11.75 -3.03 3.64
N VAL A 49 -12.89 -2.53 4.04
CA VAL A 49 -13.68 -1.51 3.32
C VAL A 49 -14.13 -0.49 4.35
N GLY A 50 -13.69 0.77 4.23
CA GLY A 50 -14.05 1.83 5.16
C GLY A 50 -13.70 1.48 6.61
N ASP A 51 -12.51 0.95 6.84
CA ASP A 51 -12.01 0.50 8.15
C ASP A 51 -12.69 -0.76 8.75
N VAL A 52 -13.65 -1.37 8.06
CA VAL A 52 -14.30 -2.62 8.49
C VAL A 52 -13.61 -3.82 7.83
N ASN A 53 -13.30 -4.85 8.62
CA ASN A 53 -12.77 -6.10 8.10
C ASN A 53 -13.85 -6.86 7.34
N VAL A 54 -13.64 -7.08 6.06
CA VAL A 54 -14.61 -7.74 5.16
C VAL A 54 -14.05 -9.00 4.50
N GLY A 55 -12.78 -9.30 4.72
CA GLY A 55 -12.16 -10.44 4.05
C GLY A 55 -10.74 -10.69 4.50
N THR A 56 -10.10 -11.61 3.81
CA THR A 56 -8.74 -12.08 4.13
C THR A 56 -7.96 -12.39 2.86
N VAL A 57 -6.67 -12.07 2.85
CA VAL A 57 -5.73 -12.47 1.78
C VAL A 57 -5.45 -13.97 1.92
N THR A 58 -5.73 -14.73 0.87
CA THR A 58 -5.51 -16.19 0.84
C THR A 58 -4.22 -16.56 0.12
N LYS A 59 -3.79 -15.76 -0.84
CA LYS A 59 -2.57 -16.03 -1.63
C LYS A 59 -1.91 -14.72 -2.06
N VAL A 60 -0.57 -14.76 -2.09
CA VAL A 60 0.27 -13.68 -2.63
C VAL A 60 1.21 -14.30 -3.64
N GLU A 61 1.22 -13.84 -4.86
CA GLU A 61 2.05 -14.34 -5.96
C GLU A 61 2.76 -13.18 -6.64
N ARG A 62 3.97 -13.43 -7.12
CA ARG A 62 4.67 -12.48 -7.97
C ARG A 62 4.28 -12.70 -9.42
N GLN A 63 3.89 -11.65 -10.11
CA GLN A 63 3.52 -11.64 -11.52
C GLN A 63 4.39 -10.61 -12.26
N GLY A 64 5.55 -11.05 -12.74
CA GLY A 64 6.55 -10.12 -13.32
C GLY A 64 7.06 -9.11 -12.28
N TRP A 65 6.79 -7.83 -12.49
CA TRP A 65 7.19 -6.71 -11.64
C TRP A 65 6.10 -6.20 -10.70
N HIS A 66 5.00 -6.93 -10.56
CA HIS A 66 3.90 -6.62 -9.65
C HIS A 66 3.46 -7.87 -8.88
N ALA A 67 2.68 -7.68 -7.85
CA ALA A 67 2.09 -8.74 -7.06
C ALA A 67 0.64 -9.01 -7.48
N LEU A 68 0.25 -10.28 -7.48
CA LEU A 68 -1.13 -10.72 -7.59
C LEU A 68 -1.58 -11.22 -6.21
N LEU A 69 -2.54 -10.54 -5.63
CA LEU A 69 -3.20 -10.95 -4.40
C LEU A 69 -4.49 -11.68 -4.74
N THR A 70 -4.69 -12.85 -4.12
CA THR A 70 -5.99 -13.53 -4.09
C THR A 70 -6.61 -13.32 -2.71
N MET A 71 -7.85 -12.88 -2.67
CA MET A 71 -8.56 -12.51 -1.45
C MET A 71 -9.94 -13.13 -1.44
N THR A 72 -10.39 -13.58 -0.27
CA THR A 72 -11.79 -13.96 -0.04
C THR A 72 -12.51 -12.84 0.70
N ILE A 73 -13.71 -12.53 0.24
CA ILE A 73 -14.54 -11.43 0.71
C ILE A 73 -15.88 -11.99 1.20
N ASN A 74 -16.44 -11.40 2.25
CA ASN A 74 -17.75 -11.76 2.76
C ASN A 74 -18.85 -11.53 1.72
N GLY A 75 -19.87 -12.38 1.71
CA GLY A 75 -20.93 -12.37 0.70
C GLY A 75 -21.87 -11.14 0.74
N ASP A 76 -21.94 -10.45 1.87
CA ASP A 76 -22.72 -9.23 2.09
C ASP A 76 -22.04 -7.96 1.55
N VAL A 77 -20.76 -8.05 1.19
CA VAL A 77 -19.99 -6.91 0.68
C VAL A 77 -20.38 -6.56 -0.75
N VAL A 78 -20.75 -5.32 -0.95
CA VAL A 78 -21.09 -4.76 -2.27
C VAL A 78 -20.07 -3.73 -2.66
N LEU A 79 -19.27 -4.04 -3.67
CA LEU A 79 -18.29 -3.13 -4.26
C LEU A 79 -18.42 -3.08 -5.77
N PRO A 80 -18.16 -1.93 -6.41
CA PRO A 80 -18.20 -1.83 -7.87
C PRO A 80 -17.07 -2.65 -8.51
N ALA A 81 -17.27 -3.11 -9.74
CA ALA A 81 -16.26 -3.90 -10.48
C ALA A 81 -14.96 -3.12 -10.73
N ASN A 82 -15.05 -1.79 -10.78
CA ASN A 82 -13.90 -0.88 -10.91
C ASN A 82 -13.40 -0.33 -9.56
N ALA A 83 -13.62 -1.06 -8.47
CA ALA A 83 -13.07 -0.72 -7.15
C ALA A 83 -11.53 -0.59 -7.22
N THR A 84 -10.97 0.16 -6.29
CA THR A 84 -9.51 0.30 -6.11
C THR A 84 -9.04 -0.58 -4.97
N ALA A 85 -7.84 -1.12 -5.10
CA ALA A 85 -7.15 -1.84 -4.04
C ALA A 85 -5.89 -1.07 -3.63
N THR A 86 -5.72 -0.83 -2.34
CA THR A 86 -4.55 -0.12 -1.80
C THR A 86 -3.99 -0.86 -0.59
N ILE A 87 -2.68 -0.73 -0.37
CA ILE A 87 -2.08 -1.22 0.86
C ILE A 87 -2.12 -0.08 1.87
N GLY A 88 -2.78 -0.34 2.99
CA GLY A 88 -2.87 0.56 4.13
C GLY A 88 -2.08 0.03 5.33
N GLN A 89 -1.67 0.91 6.22
CA GLN A 89 -1.00 0.61 7.47
C GLN A 89 -1.95 0.92 8.63
N THR A 90 -2.21 -0.09 9.47
CA THR A 90 -3.15 0.06 10.60
C THR A 90 -2.46 0.61 11.85
N SER A 91 -1.14 0.42 11.98
CA SER A 91 -0.39 0.84 13.16
C SER A 91 1.01 1.32 12.79
N LEU A 92 1.60 2.15 13.63
CA LEU A 92 3.01 2.57 13.51
C LEU A 92 3.99 1.39 13.57
N LEU A 93 3.55 0.24 14.06
CA LEU A 93 4.35 -1.00 14.13
C LEU A 93 4.32 -1.82 12.83
N GLY A 94 3.75 -1.29 11.76
CA GLY A 94 3.85 -1.88 10.43
C GLY A 94 2.82 -2.95 10.07
N SER A 95 1.71 -3.07 10.81
CA SER A 95 0.62 -3.98 10.43
C SER A 95 -0.07 -3.48 9.15
N LEU A 96 0.11 -4.21 8.06
CA LEU A 96 -0.47 -3.88 6.77
C LEU A 96 -1.79 -4.60 6.53
N HIS A 97 -2.67 -3.98 5.75
CA HIS A 97 -3.91 -4.54 5.28
C HIS A 97 -4.19 -4.12 3.83
N VAL A 98 -5.08 -4.83 3.17
CA VAL A 98 -5.59 -4.42 1.85
C VAL A 98 -6.86 -3.60 2.08
N GLU A 99 -6.89 -2.36 1.63
CA GLU A 99 -8.08 -1.53 1.61
C GLU A 99 -8.71 -1.55 0.22
N LEU A 100 -9.99 -1.93 0.17
CA LEU A 100 -10.82 -1.86 -1.03
C LEU A 100 -11.76 -0.66 -0.92
N ALA A 101 -11.83 0.13 -1.97
CA ALA A 101 -12.68 1.32 -2.00
C ALA A 101 -13.31 1.53 -3.38
N PRO A 102 -14.47 2.20 -3.47
CA PRO A 102 -14.99 2.68 -4.74
C PRO A 102 -13.98 3.60 -5.45
N PRO A 103 -14.00 3.71 -6.78
CA PRO A 103 -13.11 4.60 -7.50
C PRO A 103 -13.40 6.06 -7.14
N ARG A 104 -12.34 6.85 -6.92
CA ARG A 104 -12.49 8.29 -6.56
C ARG A 104 -12.68 9.20 -7.76
N ALA A 105 -12.09 8.85 -8.91
CA ALA A 105 -12.03 9.70 -10.10
C ALA A 105 -12.94 9.23 -11.24
N ALA A 106 -13.65 8.12 -11.07
CA ALA A 106 -14.55 7.55 -12.07
C ALA A 106 -15.87 7.16 -11.44
N ALA A 107 -16.93 7.11 -12.24
CA ALA A 107 -18.21 6.57 -11.78
C ALA A 107 -18.07 5.09 -11.40
N ALA A 108 -18.76 4.67 -10.36
CA ALA A 108 -18.84 3.27 -9.97
C ALA A 108 -19.58 2.49 -11.07
N THR A 109 -18.99 1.38 -11.53
CA THR A 109 -19.55 0.55 -12.60
C THR A 109 -19.56 -0.92 -12.18
N GLY A 110 -20.64 -1.62 -12.55
CA GLY A 110 -20.78 -3.05 -12.30
C GLY A 110 -20.73 -3.42 -10.82
N ARG A 111 -20.45 -4.69 -10.53
CA ARG A 111 -20.28 -5.23 -9.18
C ARG A 111 -19.14 -6.26 -9.17
N LEU A 112 -18.33 -6.28 -8.13
CA LEU A 112 -17.38 -7.35 -7.86
C LEU A 112 -18.13 -8.66 -7.60
N HIS A 113 -17.63 -9.72 -8.20
CA HIS A 113 -18.17 -11.08 -8.08
C HIS A 113 -17.02 -12.09 -8.01
N ASN A 114 -17.37 -13.34 -7.79
CA ASN A 114 -16.37 -14.41 -7.77
C ASN A 114 -15.54 -14.44 -9.06
N GLY A 115 -14.22 -14.48 -8.92
CA GLY A 115 -13.28 -14.45 -10.04
C GLY A 115 -12.97 -13.05 -10.61
N SER A 116 -13.53 -11.97 -10.06
CA SER A 116 -13.20 -10.61 -10.50
C SER A 116 -11.71 -10.31 -10.31
N LEU A 117 -11.11 -9.64 -11.29
CA LEU A 117 -9.74 -9.16 -11.25
C LEU A 117 -9.72 -7.62 -11.22
N LEU A 118 -9.12 -7.05 -10.20
CA LEU A 118 -8.77 -5.63 -10.14
C LEU A 118 -7.40 -5.45 -10.82
N PRO A 119 -7.35 -4.75 -11.97
CA PRO A 119 -6.11 -4.59 -12.73
C PRO A 119 -5.12 -3.69 -12.01
N LEU A 120 -3.86 -3.72 -12.43
CA LEU A 120 -2.77 -2.92 -11.86
C LEU A 120 -3.06 -1.41 -11.85
N SER A 121 -3.83 -0.91 -12.82
CA SER A 121 -4.28 0.49 -12.87
C SER A 121 -5.20 0.88 -11.71
N SER A 122 -5.88 -0.08 -11.10
CA SER A 122 -6.72 0.09 -9.91
C SER A 122 -5.95 -0.16 -8.61
N GLY A 123 -4.72 -0.71 -8.70
CA GLY A 123 -3.83 -0.97 -7.58
C GLY A 123 -3.01 0.26 -7.23
N ARG A 124 -2.90 0.59 -5.94
CA ARG A 124 -2.05 1.67 -5.43
C ARG A 124 -1.28 1.19 -4.20
N ALA A 125 -0.02 1.58 -4.11
CA ALA A 125 0.77 1.51 -2.89
C ALA A 125 1.01 2.94 -2.40
N TYR A 126 0.83 3.17 -1.12
CA TYR A 126 1.24 4.42 -0.48
C TYR A 126 2.61 4.22 0.17
N PRO A 127 3.45 5.25 0.22
CA PRO A 127 4.71 5.16 0.95
C PRO A 127 4.43 4.85 2.43
N THR A 128 5.25 3.99 3.01
CA THR A 128 5.17 3.67 4.44
C THR A 128 5.63 4.87 5.29
N THR A 129 5.31 4.84 6.58
CA THR A 129 5.77 5.86 7.53
C THR A 129 7.29 5.95 7.53
N GLU A 130 7.99 4.82 7.44
CA GLU A 130 9.45 4.74 7.39
C GLU A 130 10.01 5.39 6.11
N GLN A 131 9.40 5.14 4.95
CA GLN A 131 9.78 5.76 3.69
C GLN A 131 9.57 7.27 3.71
N THR A 132 8.46 7.72 4.31
CA THR A 132 8.17 9.14 4.47
C THR A 132 9.17 9.82 5.39
N LEU A 133 9.49 9.20 6.53
CA LEU A 133 10.51 9.70 7.47
C LEU A 133 11.91 9.69 6.87
N ALA A 134 12.28 8.64 6.12
CA ALA A 134 13.56 8.58 5.42
C ALA A 134 13.68 9.68 4.37
N SER A 135 12.62 9.95 3.62
CA SER A 135 12.58 11.05 2.64
C SER A 135 12.70 12.41 3.31
N LEU A 136 12.04 12.61 4.46
CA LEU A 136 12.16 13.82 5.25
C LEU A 136 13.58 13.97 5.82
N ALA A 137 14.16 12.90 6.37
CA ALA A 137 15.53 12.90 6.87
C ALA A 137 16.55 13.23 5.77
N LEU A 138 16.37 12.70 4.56
CA LEU A 138 17.21 13.03 3.41
C LEU A 138 17.08 14.51 3.05
N LEU A 139 15.87 15.06 3.07
CA LEU A 139 15.63 16.48 2.80
C LEU A 139 16.31 17.38 3.85
N LEU A 140 16.23 17.00 5.13
CA LEU A 140 16.84 17.77 6.22
C LEU A 140 18.37 17.65 6.26
N ASN A 141 18.92 16.47 5.97
CA ASN A 141 20.36 16.19 6.11
C ASN A 141 21.19 16.46 4.86
N GLY A 142 20.61 16.53 3.68
CA GLY A 142 21.43 16.47 2.46
C GLY A 142 21.18 17.47 1.38
N GLY A 143 20.10 18.22 1.42
CA GLY A 143 19.84 18.85 0.16
C GLY A 143 19.51 20.33 0.17
N VAL A 144 18.62 20.75 1.03
CA VAL A 144 18.03 22.09 0.91
C VAL A 144 18.62 23.08 1.89
N LEU A 145 18.93 22.63 3.12
CA LEU A 145 19.46 23.52 4.14
C LEU A 145 20.88 24.00 3.85
N GLY A 146 21.73 23.12 3.30
CA GLY A 146 23.08 23.53 2.86
C GLY A 146 23.02 24.54 1.72
N GLN A 147 22.18 24.29 0.71
CA GLN A 147 22.01 25.22 -0.40
C GLN A 147 21.40 26.58 0.01
N ILE A 148 20.48 26.59 0.99
CA ILE A 148 19.94 27.84 1.53
C ILE A 148 21.02 28.63 2.30
N GLN A 149 21.90 27.94 3.04
CA GLN A 149 23.04 28.59 3.68
C GLN A 149 24.01 29.19 2.64
N ASP A 150 24.34 28.45 1.59
CA ASP A 150 25.21 28.93 0.51
C ASP A 150 24.59 30.12 -0.19
N ILE A 151 23.30 30.12 -0.49
CA ILE A 151 22.57 31.24 -1.12
C ILE A 151 22.55 32.44 -0.16
N THR A 152 22.26 32.27 1.11
CA THR A 152 22.27 33.39 2.08
C THR A 152 23.66 33.95 2.28
N GLN A 153 24.69 33.12 2.26
CA GLN A 153 26.07 33.58 2.36
C GLN A 153 26.53 34.30 1.09
N ALA A 154 26.15 33.79 -0.08
CA ALA A 154 26.43 34.45 -1.35
C ALA A 154 25.73 35.83 -1.47
N LEU A 155 24.47 35.91 -1.02
CA LEU A 155 23.73 37.18 -0.95
C LEU A 155 24.35 38.14 0.04
N SER A 156 24.71 37.69 1.25
CA SER A 156 25.39 38.49 2.27
C SER A 156 26.71 39.06 1.73
N THR A 157 27.50 38.22 1.06
CA THR A 157 28.80 38.63 0.46
C THR A 157 28.58 39.58 -0.72
N GLY A 158 27.56 39.36 -1.52
CA GLY A 158 27.21 40.19 -2.68
C GLY A 158 26.70 41.59 -2.30
N PHE A 159 26.06 41.72 -1.15
CA PHE A 159 25.52 42.98 -0.64
C PHE A 159 26.45 43.71 0.32
N ALA A 160 27.45 43.04 0.86
CA ALA A 160 28.43 43.65 1.75
C ALA A 160 29.22 44.76 1.02
N GLY A 161 29.16 45.97 1.56
CA GLY A 161 29.83 47.15 0.98
C GLY A 161 29.05 47.87 -0.13
N ARG A 162 27.81 47.45 -0.43
CA ARG A 162 26.95 48.09 -1.44
C ARG A 162 25.66 48.66 -0.85
N GLU A 163 25.66 49.02 0.44
CA GLU A 163 24.50 49.55 1.14
C GLU A 163 24.04 50.89 0.55
N ALA A 164 24.96 51.69 0.04
CA ALA A 164 24.66 52.97 -0.61
C ALA A 164 23.93 52.79 -1.94
N ASP A 165 24.34 51.80 -2.74
CA ASP A 165 23.70 51.47 -4.02
C ASP A 165 22.30 50.94 -3.83
N LEU A 166 22.10 50.08 -2.81
CA LEU A 166 20.78 49.57 -2.45
C LEU A 166 19.80 50.64 -1.96
N ARG A 167 20.29 51.65 -1.23
CA ARG A 167 19.45 52.81 -0.81
C ARG A 167 19.04 53.72 -1.97
N SER A 168 19.81 53.73 -3.04
CA SER A 168 19.47 54.53 -4.22
C SER A 168 18.40 53.88 -5.10
N LEU A 169 18.05 52.61 -4.83
CA LEU A 169 17.10 51.84 -5.61
C LEU A 169 15.68 51.88 -5.03
N ILE A 170 15.50 52.43 -3.82
CA ILE A 170 14.24 52.64 -3.10
C ILE A 170 13.87 54.13 -3.17
#